data_3c409a5b5d8f9c36727f92ec1becabbd
#
_entry.id   3c409a5b5d8f9c36727f92ec1becabbd
#
_cell.length_a   1.000
_cell.length_b   1.000
_cell.length_c   1.000
_cell.angle_alpha   90.00
_cell.angle_beta   90.00
_cell.angle_gamma   90.00
#
_symmetry.space_group_name_H-M   'P 1'
#
loop_
_entity.id
_entity.type
_entity.pdbx_description
1 polymer ?
#
loop_
_entity_poly.entity_id
_entity_poly.type
_entity_poly.pdbx_seq_one_letter_code
_entity_poly.pdbx_strand_id
1 'polypeptide(L)'
;MQNIRSGVRNALLGLLVSNVHCATGGWLWAQDVPASNPSPSPETLHTEMVEKIKQEGMDRSKVMETISYLTDVSGPRLTGSPETRLAGEWTKKRLEEYGLENAQLEAWGPFGRGWSVQSYRANVVAPNFFSLIAYPKAWTPSTPTTVRGAPIYLDANTPEELEKYRGKLGRAIVLISPPRELKPWFDPPGARQTDSELLNLANAEVGGSRRRRAPGVEPGTPASGVGQAGSNAAGAPASGAPAASAPPRGGLSGSTLTTDKWQLAYDEGAAVVLEPGRGDGGTVFVASATMPRRADPGRELRSPGEGGPMSRGARPWTVESPPILPQMVLAAEHYNRLVRMVQKGVTPELEIDIESTYHDGDANCFNIIAEIPGTDLKDEIVMIGAHFDSWHSGTGATDNAIGCGVMIEAMRILKTIGASPRRTIRIALWTGEEQGLLGSRAYVAEHFGTLQTPPPAAQGEPRPKPVLEYKPQYEKLSTYFNLDNGAGKIRGIYLQGNEAARPIFRAWLSPFGDYGASTVTSANTGGTDHQSFTGIGLPGFQFIQDPIEYDTRTHHSSMDVYERLIEEDAKQSSVIIASFAYHAAMRDEKIPRRALEGNPTMQPTPKASSSEESK
;
A
#
# COMPACT_ATOMS: atom_id res chain seq x y z
N MET A 1 -56.46 -34.46 -21.40
CA MET A 1 -57.28 -34.11 -22.57
C MET A 1 -56.37 -33.47 -23.59
N GLN A 2 -56.18 -34.24 -24.63
CA GLN A 2 -55.96 -33.90 -26.06
C GLN A 2 -54.84 -32.93 -26.36
N ASN A 3 -53.66 -33.41 -26.82
CA ASN A 3 -53.35 -33.85 -28.22
C ASN A 3 -53.66 -32.81 -29.28
N ILE A 4 -52.62 -32.38 -30.04
CA ILE A 4 -52.57 -32.57 -31.50
C ILE A 4 -51.11 -32.38 -31.96
N ARG A 5 -50.65 -33.37 -32.74
CA ARG A 5 -49.43 -33.48 -33.56
C ARG A 5 -49.66 -32.91 -34.95
N SER A 6 -48.61 -32.48 -35.61
CA SER A 6 -48.22 -32.80 -37.02
C SER A 6 -47.30 -31.67 -37.53
N GLY A 7 -46.19 -31.79 -38.25
CA GLY A 7 -45.75 -32.86 -39.12
C GLY A 7 -45.14 -32.25 -40.39
N VAL A 8 -43.84 -32.47 -40.61
CA VAL A 8 -43.18 -32.77 -41.89
C VAL A 8 -43.26 -31.78 -43.06
N ARG A 9 -42.16 -31.28 -43.68
CA ARG A 9 -41.50 -31.90 -44.85
C ARG A 9 -40.37 -31.05 -45.45
N ASN A 10 -39.32 -31.71 -45.87
CA ASN A 10 -38.20 -31.35 -46.73
C ASN A 10 -38.58 -30.70 -48.06
N ALA A 11 -37.71 -29.81 -48.58
CA ALA A 11 -37.48 -29.66 -50.00
C ALA A 11 -36.02 -29.23 -50.27
N LEU A 12 -35.29 -30.16 -50.92
CA LEU A 12 -34.08 -29.93 -51.70
C LEU A 12 -34.44 -29.15 -52.98
N LEU A 13 -33.62 -28.15 -53.32
CA LEU A 13 -33.51 -27.70 -54.69
C LEU A 13 -32.06 -27.38 -55.03
N GLY A 14 -31.48 -28.17 -55.91
CA GLY A 14 -30.20 -27.95 -56.55
C GLY A 14 -30.35 -26.99 -57.73
N LEU A 15 -29.33 -26.19 -57.97
CA LEU A 15 -29.16 -25.44 -59.20
C LEU A 15 -27.68 -25.50 -59.65
N LEU A 16 -27.53 -26.16 -60.82
CA LEU A 16 -26.31 -26.09 -61.64
C LEU A 16 -26.14 -24.70 -62.21
N VAL A 17 -24.93 -24.16 -62.19
CA VAL A 17 -24.56 -23.04 -63.06
C VAL A 17 -23.19 -23.32 -63.69
N SER A 18 -23.18 -23.13 -64.97
CA SER A 18 -22.16 -23.45 -65.97
C SER A 18 -20.94 -22.56 -65.92
N ASN A 19 -19.81 -23.12 -66.27
CA ASN A 19 -18.54 -22.48 -66.57
C ASN A 19 -18.61 -21.50 -67.72
N VAL A 20 -18.09 -20.26 -67.49
CA VAL A 20 -17.59 -19.42 -68.60
C VAL A 20 -16.16 -19.04 -68.28
N HIS A 21 -15.23 -19.51 -69.16
CA HIS A 21 -13.84 -19.07 -69.14
C HIS A 21 -13.71 -17.72 -69.83
N CYS A 22 -13.11 -16.76 -69.12
CA CYS A 22 -12.49 -15.61 -69.76
C CYS A 22 -11.07 -15.47 -69.21
N ALA A 23 -10.06 -15.69 -70.04
CA ALA A 23 -8.68 -15.51 -69.77
C ALA A 23 -8.31 -14.03 -69.98
N THR A 24 -7.92 -13.33 -68.91
CA THR A 24 -7.12 -12.11 -69.03
C THR A 24 -6.02 -12.16 -67.96
N GLY A 25 -4.77 -12.11 -68.45
CA GLY A 25 -3.58 -12.14 -67.62
C GLY A 25 -3.47 -10.86 -66.74
N GLY A 26 -3.39 -11.08 -65.45
CA GLY A 26 -3.06 -10.05 -64.48
C GLY A 26 -2.01 -10.62 -63.53
N TRP A 27 -0.88 -9.94 -63.48
CA TRP A 27 0.19 -10.22 -62.54
C TRP A 27 -0.32 -9.99 -61.10
N LEU A 28 -0.56 -11.08 -60.33
CA LEU A 28 -0.84 -11.06 -58.91
C LEU A 28 0.51 -10.87 -58.18
N TRP A 29 0.72 -9.70 -57.61
CA TRP A 29 1.67 -9.52 -56.55
C TRP A 29 1.15 -10.32 -55.33
N ALA A 30 1.86 -11.38 -54.98
CA ALA A 30 1.65 -12.07 -53.71
C ALA A 30 2.08 -11.03 -52.61
N GLN A 31 1.12 -10.45 -51.93
CA GLN A 31 1.40 -9.79 -50.65
C GLN A 31 1.77 -10.89 -49.66
N ASP A 32 3.00 -10.88 -49.20
CA ASP A 32 3.41 -11.65 -48.03
C ASP A 32 2.49 -11.23 -46.86
N VAL A 33 1.52 -12.06 -46.55
CA VAL A 33 0.79 -11.97 -45.29
C VAL A 33 1.82 -12.28 -44.21
N PRO A 34 2.15 -11.34 -43.30
CA PRO A 34 3.07 -11.64 -42.22
C PRO A 34 2.53 -12.86 -41.47
N ALA A 35 3.39 -13.84 -41.26
CA ALA A 35 3.05 -15.05 -40.52
C ALA A 35 2.36 -14.64 -39.22
N SER A 36 1.13 -15.10 -39.04
CA SER A 36 0.40 -14.90 -37.78
C SER A 36 1.29 -15.43 -36.67
N ASN A 37 1.61 -14.55 -35.69
CA ASN A 37 2.27 -15.01 -34.48
C ASN A 37 1.56 -16.26 -33.98
N PRO A 38 2.27 -17.34 -33.66
CA PRO A 38 1.66 -18.55 -33.15
C PRO A 38 0.83 -18.17 -31.93
N SER A 39 -0.42 -18.62 -31.89
CA SER A 39 -1.26 -18.45 -30.69
C SER A 39 -0.48 -18.97 -29.48
N PRO A 40 -0.39 -18.23 -28.37
CA PRO A 40 0.32 -18.70 -27.20
C PRO A 40 -0.22 -20.08 -26.80
N SER A 41 0.69 -21.02 -26.53
CA SER A 41 0.34 -22.33 -26.03
C SER A 41 -0.56 -22.19 -24.80
N PRO A 42 -1.59 -23.05 -24.64
CA PRO A 42 -2.44 -22.99 -23.47
C PRO A 42 -1.59 -23.14 -22.20
N GLU A 43 -1.86 -22.29 -21.21
CA GLU A 43 -1.15 -22.29 -19.93
C GLU A 43 -1.36 -23.62 -19.20
N THR A 44 -0.29 -24.21 -18.70
CA THR A 44 -0.36 -25.51 -18.01
C THR A 44 -0.91 -25.33 -16.60
N LEU A 45 -1.99 -26.05 -16.29
CA LEU A 45 -2.54 -26.12 -14.93
C LEU A 45 -2.10 -27.41 -14.24
N HIS A 46 -1.49 -27.26 -13.07
CA HIS A 46 -1.08 -28.39 -12.20
C HIS A 46 -2.22 -28.78 -11.26
N THR A 47 -3.33 -29.30 -11.82
CA THR A 47 -4.59 -29.55 -11.11
C THR A 47 -4.44 -30.43 -9.87
N GLU A 48 -3.68 -31.51 -9.94
CA GLU A 48 -3.42 -32.37 -8.78
C GLU A 48 -2.73 -31.61 -7.64
N MET A 49 -1.79 -30.73 -7.98
CA MET A 49 -1.11 -29.90 -6.98
C MET A 49 -2.06 -28.86 -6.40
N VAL A 50 -2.91 -28.24 -7.22
CA VAL A 50 -3.95 -27.29 -6.75
C VAL A 50 -4.87 -27.96 -5.73
N GLU A 51 -5.31 -29.19 -5.98
CA GLU A 51 -6.17 -29.90 -5.02
C GLU A 51 -5.43 -30.22 -3.71
N LYS A 52 -4.15 -30.62 -3.76
CA LYS A 52 -3.33 -30.78 -2.54
C LYS A 52 -3.17 -29.48 -1.76
N ILE A 53 -2.95 -28.35 -2.47
CA ILE A 53 -2.86 -27.02 -1.87
C ILE A 53 -4.18 -26.64 -1.20
N LYS A 54 -5.32 -26.84 -1.89
CA LYS A 54 -6.66 -26.56 -1.33
C LYS A 54 -6.90 -27.39 -0.07
N GLN A 55 -6.67 -28.70 -0.12
CA GLN A 55 -6.88 -29.58 1.01
C GLN A 55 -6.02 -29.19 2.21
N GLU A 56 -4.71 -28.93 1.99
CA GLU A 56 -3.81 -28.54 3.08
C GLU A 56 -4.21 -27.16 3.67
N GLY A 57 -4.46 -26.19 2.80
CA GLY A 57 -4.73 -24.82 3.24
C GLY A 57 -6.12 -24.60 3.83
N MET A 58 -7.14 -25.36 3.40
CA MET A 58 -8.48 -25.22 3.98
C MET A 58 -8.68 -26.07 5.23
N ASP A 59 -8.17 -27.32 5.24
CA ASP A 59 -8.47 -28.28 6.30
C ASP A 59 -7.47 -28.21 7.47
N ARG A 60 -6.22 -27.81 7.21
CA ARG A 60 -5.11 -27.85 8.17
C ARG A 60 -4.34 -26.54 8.29
N SER A 61 -5.01 -25.44 7.99
CA SER A 61 -4.41 -24.11 8.03
C SER A 61 -3.87 -23.72 9.41
N LYS A 62 -2.75 -23.00 9.40
CA LYS A 62 -2.14 -22.36 10.56
C LYS A 62 -2.13 -20.83 10.45
N VAL A 63 -2.84 -20.29 9.47
CA VAL A 63 -2.80 -18.85 9.16
C VAL A 63 -3.24 -18.01 10.35
N MET A 64 -4.36 -18.35 10.99
CA MET A 64 -4.87 -17.58 12.13
C MET A 64 -3.96 -17.68 13.37
N GLU A 65 -3.33 -18.85 13.63
CA GLU A 65 -2.34 -19.00 14.70
C GLU A 65 -1.15 -18.05 14.47
N THR A 66 -0.65 -17.99 13.24
CA THR A 66 0.46 -17.11 12.86
C THR A 66 0.08 -15.64 13.03
N ILE A 67 -1.11 -15.25 12.56
CA ILE A 67 -1.58 -13.86 12.65
C ILE A 67 -1.81 -13.46 14.12
N SER A 68 -2.45 -14.32 14.93
CA SER A 68 -2.64 -14.05 16.36
C SER A 68 -1.31 -13.80 17.07
N TYR A 69 -0.26 -14.55 16.72
CA TYR A 69 1.05 -14.29 17.30
C TYR A 69 1.60 -12.92 16.89
N LEU A 70 1.46 -12.53 15.62
CA LEU A 70 1.92 -11.24 15.12
C LEU A 70 1.14 -10.06 15.72
N THR A 71 -0.15 -10.25 16.02
CA THR A 71 -1.04 -9.20 16.53
C THR A 71 -1.13 -9.18 18.05
N ASP A 72 -1.50 -10.31 18.67
CA ASP A 72 -1.83 -10.35 20.09
C ASP A 72 -0.60 -10.50 20.97
N VAL A 73 0.44 -11.21 20.49
CA VAL A 73 1.68 -11.44 21.24
C VAL A 73 2.71 -10.36 20.95
N SER A 74 2.95 -10.06 19.66
CA SER A 74 3.95 -9.06 19.27
C SER A 74 3.39 -7.63 19.34
N GLY A 75 2.07 -7.47 19.16
CA GLY A 75 1.42 -6.16 19.16
C GLY A 75 1.76 -5.33 17.92
N PRO A 76 1.72 -3.99 18.02
CA PRO A 76 2.07 -3.12 16.90
C PRO A 76 3.55 -3.26 16.52
N ARG A 77 3.82 -3.26 15.22
CA ARG A 77 5.14 -3.51 14.64
C ARG A 77 5.67 -2.26 13.95
N LEU A 78 5.70 -1.12 14.67
CA LEU A 78 6.18 0.13 14.10
C LEU A 78 7.63 0.00 13.66
N THR A 79 7.93 0.41 12.44
CA THR A 79 9.29 0.33 11.85
C THR A 79 10.35 0.92 12.78
N GLY A 80 11.41 0.14 13.02
CA GLY A 80 12.52 0.53 13.90
C GLY A 80 12.25 0.36 15.38
N SER A 81 11.05 -0.07 15.80
CA SER A 81 10.77 -0.37 17.20
C SER A 81 11.36 -1.73 17.64
N PRO A 82 11.65 -1.90 18.94
CA PRO A 82 12.05 -3.19 19.49
C PRO A 82 11.02 -4.29 19.25
N GLU A 83 9.75 -3.97 19.29
CA GLU A 83 8.63 -4.89 19.07
C GLU A 83 8.67 -5.48 17.65
N THR A 84 8.94 -4.65 16.63
CA THR A 84 9.11 -5.10 15.25
C THR A 84 10.27 -6.08 15.12
N ARG A 85 11.39 -5.85 15.83
CA ARG A 85 12.54 -6.76 15.81
C ARG A 85 12.21 -8.10 16.47
N LEU A 86 11.57 -8.10 17.63
CA LEU A 86 11.15 -9.33 18.32
C LEU A 86 10.18 -10.15 17.46
N ALA A 87 9.20 -9.49 16.83
CA ALA A 87 8.30 -10.13 15.88
C ALA A 87 9.06 -10.72 14.68
N GLY A 88 10.07 -10.00 14.16
CA GLY A 88 10.91 -10.45 13.05
C GLY A 88 11.72 -11.68 13.39
N GLU A 89 12.36 -11.74 14.56
CA GLU A 89 13.11 -12.91 15.02
C GLU A 89 12.19 -14.13 15.20
N TRP A 90 11.00 -13.93 15.77
CA TRP A 90 10.02 -15.01 15.88
C TRP A 90 9.58 -15.50 14.49
N THR A 91 9.30 -14.60 13.57
CA THR A 91 8.86 -14.94 12.20
C THR A 91 9.96 -15.73 11.47
N LYS A 92 11.21 -15.26 11.54
CA LYS A 92 12.36 -15.99 10.99
C LYS A 92 12.41 -17.42 11.51
N LYS A 93 12.34 -17.59 12.84
CA LYS A 93 12.32 -18.91 13.47
C LYS A 93 11.14 -19.76 13.01
N ARG A 94 9.94 -19.18 12.88
CA ARG A 94 8.76 -19.90 12.38
C ARG A 94 8.95 -20.40 10.95
N LEU A 95 9.57 -19.60 10.07
CA LEU A 95 9.90 -20.01 8.71
C LEU A 95 10.92 -21.16 8.69
N GLU A 96 11.93 -21.13 9.57
CA GLU A 96 12.88 -22.23 9.76
C GLU A 96 12.19 -23.52 10.26
N GLU A 97 11.27 -23.41 11.21
CA GLU A 97 10.47 -24.54 11.73
C GLU A 97 9.59 -25.17 10.64
N TYR A 98 9.11 -24.39 9.68
CA TYR A 98 8.39 -24.89 8.50
C TYR A 98 9.33 -25.49 7.44
N GLY A 99 10.63 -25.48 7.67
CA GLY A 99 11.63 -26.07 6.81
C GLY A 99 12.03 -25.21 5.62
N LEU A 100 11.82 -23.89 5.69
CA LEU A 100 12.36 -22.99 4.69
C LEU A 100 13.87 -22.80 4.89
N GLU A 101 14.56 -22.55 3.79
CA GLU A 101 15.99 -22.32 3.77
C GLU A 101 16.32 -20.83 3.67
N ASN A 102 17.56 -20.48 4.00
CA ASN A 102 18.07 -19.10 3.91
C ASN A 102 17.24 -18.06 4.67
N ALA A 103 16.60 -18.47 5.78
CA ALA A 103 15.81 -17.56 6.60
C ALA A 103 16.70 -16.53 7.30
N GLN A 104 16.46 -15.26 7.05
CA GLN A 104 17.29 -14.17 7.59
C GLN A 104 16.48 -12.88 7.80
N LEU A 105 17.02 -12.04 8.69
CA LEU A 105 16.66 -10.62 8.79
C LEU A 105 17.69 -9.85 7.96
N GLU A 106 17.33 -9.50 6.74
CA GLU A 106 18.22 -8.78 5.82
C GLU A 106 18.18 -7.28 6.12
N ALA A 107 19.29 -6.74 6.58
CA ALA A 107 19.39 -5.34 6.98
C ALA A 107 19.24 -4.38 5.80
N TRP A 108 18.54 -3.26 6.04
CA TRP A 108 18.49 -2.13 5.12
C TRP A 108 18.52 -0.81 5.92
N GLY A 109 18.95 0.26 5.30
CA GLY A 109 19.00 1.56 5.97
C GLY A 109 19.94 2.57 5.31
N PRO A 110 20.23 3.68 6.01
CA PRO A 110 19.70 4.02 7.34
C PRO A 110 18.22 4.44 7.30
N PHE A 111 17.43 3.95 8.27
CA PHE A 111 16.06 4.41 8.51
C PHE A 111 16.09 5.68 9.38
N GLY A 112 16.70 5.56 10.55
CA GLY A 112 16.80 6.63 11.54
C GLY A 112 16.51 6.11 12.94
N ARG A 113 15.56 6.75 13.63
CA ARG A 113 15.23 6.48 15.03
C ARG A 113 13.98 5.60 15.12
N GLY A 114 14.07 4.51 15.84
CA GLY A 114 12.89 3.78 16.29
C GLY A 114 12.13 4.56 17.36
N TRP A 115 10.90 4.15 17.66
CA TRP A 115 10.07 4.76 18.69
C TRP A 115 9.08 3.75 19.25
N SER A 116 8.82 3.85 20.57
CA SER A 116 7.74 3.12 21.24
C SER A 116 7.10 3.99 22.32
N VAL A 117 5.82 3.73 22.60
CA VAL A 117 5.08 4.35 23.69
C VAL A 117 4.97 3.34 24.84
N GLN A 118 5.36 3.73 26.05
CA GLN A 118 5.30 2.90 27.25
C GLN A 118 3.96 3.07 27.95
N SER A 119 3.54 4.32 28.12
CA SER A 119 2.23 4.63 28.71
C SER A 119 1.71 5.98 28.23
N TYR A 120 0.39 6.14 28.26
CA TYR A 120 -0.24 7.44 28.06
C TYR A 120 -1.60 7.50 28.72
N ARG A 121 -2.02 8.69 29.08
CA ARG A 121 -3.37 8.96 29.55
C ARG A 121 -3.81 10.36 29.13
N ALA A 122 -5.11 10.50 28.91
CA ALA A 122 -5.75 11.77 28.65
C ALA A 122 -7.14 11.77 29.30
N ASN A 123 -7.36 12.69 30.23
CA ASN A 123 -8.61 12.78 30.98
C ASN A 123 -9.11 14.21 31.04
N VAL A 124 -10.40 14.40 31.14
CA VAL A 124 -11.01 15.61 31.66
C VAL A 124 -11.28 15.37 33.13
N VAL A 125 -10.71 16.24 34.01
CA VAL A 125 -10.82 16.09 35.46
C VAL A 125 -11.82 17.06 36.09
N ALA A 126 -12.15 18.16 35.39
CA ALA A 126 -13.18 19.11 35.78
C ALA A 126 -13.92 19.65 34.54
N PRO A 127 -15.19 20.10 34.66
CA PRO A 127 -16.06 20.05 35.84
C PRO A 127 -16.58 18.65 36.18
N ASN A 128 -16.58 17.73 35.19
CA ASN A 128 -16.98 16.34 35.36
C ASN A 128 -15.91 15.44 34.78
N PHE A 129 -15.53 14.41 35.53
CA PHE A 129 -14.53 13.44 35.06
C PHE A 129 -15.04 12.60 33.90
N PHE A 130 -14.20 12.47 32.86
CA PHE A 130 -14.31 11.42 31.84
C PHE A 130 -12.96 11.21 31.13
N SER A 131 -12.67 9.96 30.78
CA SER A 131 -11.48 9.63 30.00
C SER A 131 -11.69 9.97 28.54
N LEU A 132 -10.63 10.47 27.89
CA LEU A 132 -10.60 10.72 26.47
C LEU A 132 -10.11 9.46 25.74
N ILE A 133 -10.80 9.07 24.66
CA ILE A 133 -10.26 8.12 23.70
C ILE A 133 -9.26 8.91 22.85
N ALA A 134 -7.98 8.66 23.08
CA ALA A 134 -6.88 9.40 22.48
C ALA A 134 -5.67 8.50 22.32
N TYR A 135 -4.84 8.77 21.30
CA TYR A 135 -3.59 8.07 21.06
C TYR A 135 -2.47 9.08 20.75
N PRO A 136 -1.26 8.92 21.31
CA PRO A 136 -0.09 9.67 20.87
C PRO A 136 0.21 9.41 19.40
N LYS A 137 0.70 10.39 18.67
CA LYS A 137 1.20 10.18 17.30
C LYS A 137 2.58 9.52 17.37
N ALA A 138 2.91 8.65 16.43
CA ALA A 138 4.22 8.01 16.39
C ALA A 138 5.34 9.05 16.30
N TRP A 139 6.45 8.83 17.00
CA TRP A 139 7.57 9.75 17.19
C TRP A 139 7.23 11.04 17.97
N THR A 140 6.12 11.06 18.69
CA THR A 140 5.88 12.12 19.66
C THR A 140 6.77 11.91 20.89
N PRO A 141 7.39 12.97 21.46
CA PRO A 141 8.17 12.85 22.70
C PRO A 141 7.26 12.68 23.92
N SER A 142 7.85 12.25 25.02
CA SER A 142 7.22 12.28 26.33
C SER A 142 6.80 13.69 26.72
N THR A 143 5.73 13.82 27.50
CA THR A 143 5.51 15.05 28.26
C THR A 143 6.56 15.14 29.41
N PRO A 144 7.15 16.30 29.67
CA PRO A 144 8.16 16.43 30.76
C PRO A 144 7.63 16.04 32.14
N THR A 145 6.37 16.29 32.36
CA THR A 145 5.55 15.93 33.52
C THR A 145 4.12 15.78 33.08
N THR A 146 3.24 15.30 33.94
CA THR A 146 1.79 15.34 33.67
C THR A 146 1.38 16.80 33.40
N VAL A 147 0.85 17.04 32.19
CA VAL A 147 0.36 18.36 31.78
C VAL A 147 -1.07 18.52 32.25
N ARG A 148 -1.33 19.52 33.09
CA ARG A 148 -2.65 19.79 33.64
C ARG A 148 -3.08 21.23 33.39
N GLY A 149 -4.30 21.44 32.90
CA GLY A 149 -4.85 22.78 32.67
C GLY A 149 -6.00 22.82 31.68
N ALA A 150 -6.47 24.05 31.48
CA ALA A 150 -7.50 24.35 30.50
C ALA A 150 -6.92 24.35 29.08
N PRO A 151 -7.60 23.73 28.08
CA PRO A 151 -7.14 23.81 26.70
C PRO A 151 -7.46 25.18 26.08
N ILE A 152 -6.58 25.60 25.17
CA ILE A 152 -6.81 26.75 24.28
C ILE A 152 -7.29 26.22 22.94
N TYR A 153 -8.50 26.60 22.54
CA TYR A 153 -9.01 26.29 21.21
C TYR A 153 -8.55 27.37 20.21
N LEU A 154 -7.79 26.95 19.18
CA LEU A 154 -7.32 27.80 18.09
C LEU A 154 -8.42 28.04 17.05
N ASP A 155 -9.42 28.86 17.43
CA ASP A 155 -10.53 29.25 16.55
C ASP A 155 -10.10 30.40 15.63
N ALA A 156 -9.26 30.08 14.66
CA ALA A 156 -8.78 31.03 13.66
C ALA A 156 -9.04 30.47 12.25
N ASN A 157 -9.66 31.26 11.39
CA ASN A 157 -9.97 30.93 10.00
C ASN A 157 -9.17 31.80 9.01
N THR A 158 -8.47 32.81 9.52
CA THR A 158 -7.55 33.68 8.75
C THR A 158 -6.24 33.87 9.50
N PRO A 159 -5.16 34.29 8.80
CA PRO A 159 -3.89 34.63 9.46
C PRO A 159 -4.03 35.74 10.52
N GLU A 160 -4.89 36.75 10.26
CA GLU A 160 -5.13 37.86 11.19
C GLU A 160 -5.83 37.38 12.47
N GLU A 161 -6.70 36.38 12.36
CA GLU A 161 -7.32 35.74 13.52
C GLU A 161 -6.30 34.90 14.30
N LEU A 162 -5.38 34.24 13.59
CA LEU A 162 -4.32 33.46 14.22
C LEU A 162 -3.37 34.32 15.05
N GLU A 163 -3.07 35.54 14.58
CA GLU A 163 -2.22 36.50 15.33
C GLU A 163 -2.78 36.87 16.73
N LYS A 164 -4.10 36.77 16.95
CA LYS A 164 -4.73 36.98 18.25
C LYS A 164 -4.28 35.96 19.32
N TYR A 165 -3.72 34.85 18.89
CA TYR A 165 -3.24 33.77 19.76
C TYR A 165 -1.72 33.86 20.06
N ARG A 166 -1.01 34.75 19.38
CA ARG A 166 0.42 34.98 19.63
C ARG A 166 0.68 35.39 21.08
N GLY A 167 1.68 34.74 21.71
CA GLY A 167 2.05 34.90 23.12
C GLY A 167 1.13 34.19 24.13
N LYS A 168 0.19 33.33 23.64
CA LYS A 168 -0.78 32.64 24.51
C LYS A 168 -0.59 31.13 24.58
N LEU A 169 0.20 30.54 23.68
CA LEU A 169 0.30 29.08 23.55
C LEU A 169 1.45 28.46 24.36
N GLY A 170 2.30 29.28 24.93
CA GLY A 170 3.43 28.80 25.75
C GLY A 170 2.95 27.88 26.87
N ARG A 171 3.42 26.62 26.89
CA ARG A 171 3.03 25.58 27.86
C ARG A 171 1.53 25.24 27.89
N ALA A 172 0.76 25.65 26.88
CA ALA A 172 -0.66 25.37 26.80
C ALA A 172 -0.97 23.96 26.23
N ILE A 173 -2.13 23.43 26.58
CA ILE A 173 -2.78 22.35 25.87
C ILE A 173 -3.57 23.00 24.72
N VAL A 174 -3.29 22.64 23.48
CA VAL A 174 -3.85 23.31 22.30
C VAL A 174 -4.80 22.40 21.54
N LEU A 175 -6.06 22.82 21.37
CA LEU A 175 -7.00 22.22 20.41
C LEU A 175 -6.81 22.93 19.08
N ILE A 176 -6.14 22.27 18.11
CA ILE A 176 -5.54 22.95 16.95
C ILE A 176 -6.49 23.08 15.75
N SER A 177 -7.51 22.25 15.67
CA SER A 177 -8.38 22.11 14.51
C SER A 177 -9.84 22.45 14.83
N PRO A 178 -10.65 22.84 13.84
CA PRO A 178 -12.09 22.95 14.04
C PRO A 178 -12.71 21.58 14.37
N PRO A 179 -13.89 21.53 15.02
CA PRO A 179 -14.63 20.31 15.25
C PRO A 179 -14.98 19.65 13.93
N ARG A 180 -14.99 18.32 13.88
CA ARG A 180 -15.43 17.57 12.72
C ARG A 180 -16.92 17.33 12.74
N GLU A 181 -17.58 17.48 11.60
CA GLU A 181 -18.94 17.00 11.42
C GLU A 181 -18.93 15.46 11.38
N LEU A 182 -19.76 14.84 12.22
CA LEU A 182 -20.02 13.41 12.23
C LEU A 182 -21.44 13.15 11.76
N LYS A 183 -21.60 12.17 10.87
CA LYS A 183 -22.90 11.79 10.31
C LYS A 183 -23.28 10.40 10.78
N PRO A 184 -24.57 10.14 11.05
CA PRO A 184 -25.04 8.79 11.32
C PRO A 184 -24.77 7.85 10.14
N TRP A 185 -24.45 6.60 10.44
CA TRP A 185 -24.31 5.55 9.44
C TRP A 185 -25.70 4.98 9.10
N PHE A 186 -26.06 5.03 7.81
CA PHE A 186 -27.26 4.38 7.28
C PHE A 186 -26.91 3.14 6.45
N ASP A 187 -25.67 3.07 5.95
CA ASP A 187 -25.13 1.91 5.27
C ASP A 187 -24.14 1.18 6.17
N PRO A 188 -23.97 -0.14 6.03
CA PRO A 188 -22.99 -0.88 6.82
C PRO A 188 -21.57 -0.40 6.49
N PRO A 189 -20.68 -0.28 7.50
CA PRO A 189 -19.30 0.14 7.28
C PRO A 189 -18.46 -0.90 6.52
N GLY A 190 -18.86 -2.17 6.57
CA GLY A 190 -18.19 -3.27 5.89
C GLY A 190 -18.91 -3.71 4.63
N ALA A 191 -18.14 -4.00 3.58
CA ALA A 191 -18.66 -4.45 2.31
C ALA A 191 -17.77 -5.50 1.65
N ARG A 192 -18.36 -6.30 0.76
CA ARG A 192 -17.65 -7.13 -0.20
C ARG A 192 -17.84 -6.57 -1.60
N GLN A 193 -16.89 -6.84 -2.49
CA GLN A 193 -17.04 -6.52 -3.91
C GLN A 193 -18.26 -7.26 -4.48
N THR A 194 -19.18 -6.51 -5.08
CA THR A 194 -20.32 -7.06 -5.80
C THR A 194 -19.89 -7.58 -7.19
N ASP A 195 -20.69 -8.45 -7.79
CA ASP A 195 -20.42 -8.95 -9.14
C ASP A 195 -20.35 -7.81 -10.18
N SER A 196 -21.17 -6.77 -10.01
CA SER A 196 -21.14 -5.60 -10.90
C SER A 196 -19.85 -4.77 -10.75
N GLU A 197 -19.31 -4.63 -9.54
CA GLU A 197 -18.03 -3.96 -9.30
C GLU A 197 -16.87 -4.77 -9.87
N LEU A 198 -16.89 -6.09 -9.66
CA LEU A 198 -15.89 -6.99 -10.25
C LEU A 198 -15.93 -7.00 -11.78
N LEU A 199 -17.13 -6.97 -12.38
CA LEU A 199 -17.28 -6.86 -13.83
C LEU A 199 -16.75 -5.52 -14.35
N ASN A 200 -17.03 -4.41 -13.64
CA ASN A 200 -16.47 -3.09 -13.96
C ASN A 200 -14.94 -3.08 -13.87
N LEU A 201 -14.37 -3.75 -12.87
CA LEU A 201 -12.91 -3.93 -12.77
C LEU A 201 -12.36 -4.76 -13.93
N ALA A 202 -13.01 -5.88 -14.30
CA ALA A 202 -12.58 -6.73 -15.39
C ALA A 202 -12.58 -6.01 -16.76
N ASN A 203 -13.49 -5.04 -16.93
CA ASN A 203 -13.64 -4.23 -18.15
C ASN A 203 -12.91 -2.87 -18.07
N ALA A 204 -12.14 -2.61 -17.03
CA ALA A 204 -11.41 -1.34 -16.91
C ALA A 204 -10.35 -1.21 -18.01
N GLU A 205 -10.21 0.01 -18.54
CA GLU A 205 -9.19 0.35 -19.54
C GLU A 205 -7.78 0.38 -18.92
N VAL A 206 -6.76 0.18 -19.76
CA VAL A 206 -5.35 0.25 -19.36
C VAL A 206 -5.02 1.64 -18.81
N GLY A 207 -4.43 1.70 -17.63
CA GLY A 207 -4.02 2.96 -17.00
C GLY A 207 -5.09 3.68 -16.20
N GLY A 208 -6.31 3.15 -16.13
CA GLY A 208 -7.34 3.65 -15.24
C GLY A 208 -6.94 3.42 -13.79
N SER A 209 -6.42 4.43 -13.09
CA SER A 209 -6.21 4.34 -11.63
C SER A 209 -7.54 4.58 -10.92
N ARG A 210 -8.07 3.61 -10.20
CA ARG A 210 -9.14 3.87 -9.23
C ARG A 210 -8.52 4.45 -7.96
N ARG A 211 -8.78 5.72 -7.71
CA ARG A 211 -8.84 6.16 -6.31
C ARG A 211 -10.03 5.45 -5.69
N ARG A 212 -9.81 4.58 -4.72
CA ARG A 212 -10.89 4.03 -3.89
C ARG A 212 -11.66 5.21 -3.29
N ARG A 213 -12.93 5.28 -3.61
CA ARG A 213 -13.84 6.28 -3.06
C ARG A 213 -14.45 5.64 -1.81
N ALA A 214 -14.19 6.22 -0.65
CA ALA A 214 -14.89 5.81 0.56
C ALA A 214 -16.41 5.94 0.35
N PRO A 215 -17.23 4.96 0.75
CA PRO A 215 -18.68 5.07 0.69
C PRO A 215 -19.13 6.28 1.50
N GLY A 216 -19.97 7.14 0.91
CA GLY A 216 -20.59 8.27 1.62
C GLY A 216 -19.97 9.66 1.39
N VAL A 217 -19.02 9.86 0.47
CA VAL A 217 -18.50 11.19 0.14
C VAL A 217 -19.16 11.70 -1.16
N GLU A 218 -20.07 12.67 -1.03
CA GLU A 218 -20.64 13.43 -2.13
C GLU A 218 -19.56 14.18 -2.95
N PRO A 219 -19.76 14.43 -4.27
CA PRO A 219 -18.80 15.16 -5.10
C PRO A 219 -18.82 16.64 -4.72
N GLY A 220 -17.79 17.13 -4.06
CA GLY A 220 -17.67 18.57 -3.83
C GLY A 220 -16.85 19.02 -2.63
N THR A 221 -16.44 18.16 -1.71
CA THR A 221 -15.63 18.58 -0.56
C THR A 221 -14.17 18.21 -0.78
N PRO A 222 -13.22 19.15 -0.83
CA PRO A 222 -11.80 18.83 -0.86
C PRO A 222 -11.42 18.24 0.51
N ALA A 223 -10.96 16.98 0.51
CA ALA A 223 -10.37 16.36 1.68
C ALA A 223 -9.16 17.19 2.11
N SER A 224 -9.20 17.68 3.34
CA SER A 224 -8.06 18.32 4.00
C SER A 224 -6.90 17.34 4.04
N GLY A 225 -5.85 17.64 3.28
CA GLY A 225 -4.75 16.72 3.06
C GLY A 225 -3.94 16.48 4.31
N VAL A 226 -3.83 15.24 4.71
CA VAL A 226 -2.63 14.71 5.36
C VAL A 226 -1.81 14.08 4.22
N GLY A 227 -0.55 14.54 4.08
CA GLY A 227 0.26 14.29 2.91
C GLY A 227 0.58 12.80 2.71
N GLN A 228 -0.03 12.22 1.71
CA GLN A 228 0.53 11.07 1.02
C GLN A 228 1.54 11.60 0.00
N ALA A 229 2.76 11.13 0.06
CA ALA A 229 3.75 11.31 -0.99
C ALA A 229 3.26 10.55 -2.24
N GLY A 230 2.50 11.26 -3.10
CA GLY A 230 2.00 10.73 -4.34
C GLY A 230 3.03 10.86 -5.44
N SER A 231 3.33 9.77 -6.13
CA SER A 231 4.03 9.75 -7.41
C SER A 231 3.12 10.38 -8.48
N ASN A 232 3.53 11.53 -9.05
CA ASN A 232 2.90 12.12 -10.22
C ASN A 232 3.39 11.41 -11.49
N ALA A 233 2.47 10.73 -12.19
CA ALA A 233 2.63 10.43 -13.61
C ALA A 233 1.87 11.50 -14.41
N ALA A 234 2.61 12.24 -15.24
CA ALA A 234 2.07 13.27 -16.12
C ALA A 234 1.38 12.63 -17.33
N GLY A 235 0.08 12.91 -17.51
CA GLY A 235 -0.65 12.67 -18.75
C GLY A 235 -0.76 13.97 -19.55
N ALA A 236 -0.45 13.94 -20.83
CA ALA A 236 -0.50 15.04 -21.77
C ALA A 236 -1.94 15.44 -22.18
N PRO A 237 -2.19 16.66 -22.69
CA PRO A 237 -3.51 17.26 -22.77
C PRO A 237 -4.27 16.92 -24.05
N ALA A 238 -5.58 16.70 -23.92
CA ALA A 238 -6.52 16.75 -25.04
C ALA A 238 -7.14 18.14 -25.16
N SER A 239 -7.20 18.62 -26.37
CA SER A 239 -7.59 19.96 -26.80
C SER A 239 -9.10 20.25 -26.72
N GLY A 240 -9.45 21.46 -26.27
CA GLY A 240 -10.47 22.32 -26.92
C GLY A 240 -11.89 22.24 -26.40
N ALA A 241 -12.25 23.17 -25.47
CA ALA A 241 -13.55 23.88 -25.46
C ALA A 241 -13.43 25.18 -24.64
N PRO A 242 -14.20 26.25 -24.90
CA PRO A 242 -13.90 27.62 -24.47
C PRO A 242 -14.23 27.86 -23.00
N ALA A 243 -13.35 28.63 -22.36
CA ALA A 243 -13.39 29.02 -20.97
C ALA A 243 -14.56 29.93 -20.63
N ALA A 244 -15.39 29.52 -19.67
CA ALA A 244 -16.21 30.43 -18.88
C ALA A 244 -15.36 31.01 -17.75
N SER A 245 -15.36 32.33 -17.60
CA SER A 245 -14.57 33.07 -16.62
C SER A 245 -14.84 32.65 -15.20
N ALA A 246 -13.78 32.18 -14.53
CA ALA A 246 -13.80 31.86 -13.10
C ALA A 246 -13.70 33.15 -12.26
N PRO A 247 -14.40 33.23 -11.10
CA PRO A 247 -14.28 34.36 -10.19
C PRO A 247 -12.89 34.41 -9.53
N PRO A 248 -12.43 35.55 -9.01
CA PRO A 248 -11.08 35.75 -8.52
C PRO A 248 -10.81 34.85 -7.30
N ARG A 249 -9.73 34.06 -7.36
CA ARG A 249 -9.21 33.26 -6.26
C ARG A 249 -8.51 34.17 -5.24
N GLY A 250 -9.28 34.66 -4.28
CA GLY A 250 -8.75 35.33 -3.10
C GLY A 250 -9.11 34.54 -1.84
N GLY A 251 -8.31 33.53 -1.50
CA GLY A 251 -8.41 32.78 -0.27
C GLY A 251 -7.19 31.87 -0.17
N LEU A 252 -6.34 32.06 0.84
CA LEU A 252 -5.26 31.14 1.17
C LEU A 252 -5.86 29.74 1.34
N SER A 253 -5.27 28.74 0.69
CA SER A 253 -5.69 27.34 0.78
C SER A 253 -5.75 26.92 2.26
N GLY A 254 -6.83 26.23 2.68
CA GLY A 254 -6.99 25.74 4.06
C GLY A 254 -5.79 24.93 4.59
N SER A 255 -4.98 24.36 3.70
CA SER A 255 -3.72 23.68 4.02
C SER A 255 -2.63 24.62 4.57
N THR A 256 -2.59 25.88 4.13
CA THR A 256 -1.60 26.87 4.59
C THR A 256 -1.90 27.30 6.02
N LEU A 257 -3.15 27.64 6.32
CA LEU A 257 -3.54 28.07 7.67
C LEU A 257 -3.36 26.97 8.73
N THR A 258 -3.69 25.72 8.38
CA THR A 258 -3.44 24.59 9.28
C THR A 258 -1.94 24.46 9.59
N THR A 259 -1.08 24.62 8.60
CA THR A 259 0.37 24.59 8.79
C THR A 259 0.86 25.76 9.64
N ASP A 260 0.26 26.96 9.48
CA ASP A 260 0.62 28.15 10.28
C ASP A 260 0.17 27.99 11.73
N LYS A 261 -0.98 27.37 12.01
CA LYS A 261 -1.41 27.01 13.38
C LYS A 261 -0.40 26.08 14.07
N TRP A 262 0.04 25.04 13.36
CA TRP A 262 1.08 24.14 13.88
C TRP A 262 2.39 24.89 14.13
N GLN A 263 2.82 25.74 13.20
CA GLN A 263 4.04 26.51 13.36
C GLN A 263 3.97 27.45 14.57
N LEU A 264 2.85 28.13 14.77
CA LEU A 264 2.66 28.99 15.95
C LEU A 264 2.74 28.18 17.26
N ALA A 265 2.12 26.99 17.31
CA ALA A 265 2.20 26.12 18.48
C ALA A 265 3.65 25.68 18.78
N TYR A 266 4.44 25.41 17.73
CA TYR A 266 5.87 25.08 17.84
C TYR A 266 6.69 26.29 18.33
N ASP A 267 6.51 27.45 17.70
CA ASP A 267 7.29 28.66 18.01
C ASP A 267 7.09 29.11 19.45
N GLU A 268 5.92 28.90 20.02
CA GLU A 268 5.59 29.28 21.40
C GLU A 268 5.81 28.17 22.41
N GLY A 269 6.13 26.94 21.97
CA GLY A 269 6.39 25.83 22.89
C GLY A 269 5.14 25.35 23.62
N ALA A 270 4.07 25.01 22.89
CA ALA A 270 2.90 24.40 23.48
C ALA A 270 3.27 23.10 24.21
N ALA A 271 2.61 22.80 25.33
CA ALA A 271 2.91 21.62 26.13
C ALA A 271 2.40 20.34 25.43
N VAL A 272 1.20 20.39 24.85
CA VAL A 272 0.58 19.28 24.10
C VAL A 272 -0.34 19.85 23.03
N VAL A 273 -0.29 19.25 21.84
CA VAL A 273 -1.22 19.57 20.75
C VAL A 273 -2.19 18.42 20.55
N LEU A 274 -3.48 18.73 20.51
CA LEU A 274 -4.59 17.80 20.34
C LEU A 274 -5.29 18.07 19.01
N GLU A 275 -5.53 17.01 18.24
CA GLU A 275 -6.28 17.09 16.99
C GLU A 275 -7.40 16.03 16.94
N PRO A 276 -8.49 16.27 16.18
CA PRO A 276 -9.55 15.29 16.02
C PRO A 276 -9.13 14.18 15.03
N GLY A 277 -9.39 12.94 15.39
CA GLY A 277 -9.25 11.80 14.48
C GLY A 277 -10.24 11.88 13.32
N ARG A 278 -9.89 11.27 12.18
CA ARG A 278 -10.77 11.20 11.01
C ARG A 278 -11.91 10.16 11.12
N GLY A 279 -11.86 9.28 12.11
CA GLY A 279 -12.87 8.27 12.40
C GLY A 279 -14.10 8.79 13.14
N ASP A 280 -14.99 7.90 13.45
CA ASP A 280 -16.16 8.07 14.30
C ASP A 280 -16.38 6.82 15.17
N GLY A 281 -17.44 6.83 16.00
CA GLY A 281 -17.73 5.70 16.90
C GLY A 281 -16.58 5.36 17.85
N GLY A 282 -15.73 6.31 18.20
CA GLY A 282 -14.54 6.12 19.02
C GLY A 282 -13.31 5.58 18.26
N THR A 283 -13.42 5.34 16.96
CA THR A 283 -12.28 4.95 16.13
C THR A 283 -11.31 6.11 15.96
N VAL A 284 -10.02 5.87 16.21
CA VAL A 284 -8.96 6.89 16.10
C VAL A 284 -7.93 6.43 15.08
N PHE A 285 -7.80 7.20 14.01
CA PHE A 285 -6.76 7.00 12.99
C PHE A 285 -5.52 7.77 13.39
N VAL A 286 -4.38 7.11 13.46
CA VAL A 286 -3.13 7.67 13.96
C VAL A 286 -1.98 7.31 13.03
N ALA A 287 -1.16 8.30 12.75
CA ALA A 287 0.08 8.16 11.97
C ALA A 287 1.22 8.90 12.67
N SER A 288 2.25 9.28 11.91
CA SER A 288 3.42 9.99 12.42
C SER A 288 3.11 11.40 12.94
N ALA A 289 3.93 11.87 13.86
CA ALA A 289 3.89 13.23 14.39
C ALA A 289 4.03 14.29 13.29
N THR A 290 3.28 15.37 13.43
CA THR A 290 3.44 16.58 12.62
C THR A 290 4.74 17.29 13.04
N MET A 291 5.47 17.83 12.08
CA MET A 291 6.73 18.52 12.31
C MET A 291 6.61 20.03 12.06
N PRO A 292 7.44 20.86 12.73
CA PRO A 292 7.53 22.28 12.40
C PRO A 292 8.04 22.45 10.96
N ARG A 293 7.66 23.55 10.32
CA ARG A 293 8.30 23.96 9.07
C ARG A 293 9.79 24.23 9.38
N ARG A 294 10.70 23.61 8.64
CA ARG A 294 12.06 24.10 8.59
C ARG A 294 12.02 25.51 8.00
N ALA A 295 12.50 26.48 8.74
CA ALA A 295 12.98 27.72 8.15
C ALA A 295 14.22 27.36 7.30
N ASP A 296 14.01 27.02 6.03
CA ASP A 296 15.07 26.91 5.04
C ASP A 296 15.18 28.29 4.37
N PRO A 297 16.20 29.11 4.74
CA PRO A 297 16.35 30.48 4.22
C PRO A 297 16.60 30.53 2.71
N GLY A 298 16.78 29.39 2.04
CA GLY A 298 17.10 29.27 0.61
C GLY A 298 16.03 28.59 -0.24
N ARG A 299 14.88 28.21 0.32
CA ARG A 299 13.82 27.56 -0.46
C ARG A 299 12.86 28.57 -1.05
N GLU A 300 13.25 29.24 -2.12
CA GLU A 300 12.29 29.80 -3.06
C GLU A 300 11.36 28.69 -3.55
N LEU A 301 10.06 29.01 -3.62
CA LEU A 301 8.98 28.13 -4.06
C LEU A 301 9.36 27.38 -5.35
N ARG A 302 9.83 26.15 -5.25
CA ARG A 302 9.90 25.27 -6.41
C ARG A 302 8.49 24.80 -6.75
N SER A 303 8.11 25.02 -8.00
CA SER A 303 6.82 24.62 -8.55
C SER A 303 6.56 23.13 -8.37
N PRO A 304 5.28 22.70 -8.14
CA PRO A 304 4.92 21.30 -8.13
C PRO A 304 5.16 20.69 -9.52
N GLY A 305 6.13 19.82 -9.67
CA GLY A 305 6.42 19.15 -10.94
C GLY A 305 7.90 18.81 -11.19
N GLU A 306 8.82 19.33 -10.41
CA GLU A 306 10.23 18.95 -10.54
C GLU A 306 10.56 17.74 -9.66
N GLY A 307 10.34 16.53 -10.21
CA GLY A 307 10.79 15.27 -9.65
C GLY A 307 12.29 15.09 -9.78
N GLY A 308 13.05 15.72 -8.90
CA GLY A 308 14.39 15.28 -8.56
C GLY A 308 14.33 14.14 -7.52
N PRO A 309 15.43 13.39 -7.27
CA PRO A 309 15.49 12.41 -6.18
C PRO A 309 15.01 13.14 -4.93
N MET A 310 13.98 12.57 -4.25
CA MET A 310 13.26 13.23 -3.15
C MET A 310 14.28 13.96 -2.28
N SER A 311 14.24 15.29 -2.28
CA SER A 311 14.93 16.05 -1.27
C SER A 311 14.34 15.54 0.04
N ARG A 312 15.10 14.73 0.75
CA ARG A 312 14.71 14.13 2.02
C ARG A 312 14.59 15.26 3.03
N GLY A 313 13.44 15.93 3.02
CA GLY A 313 13.07 16.78 4.16
C GLY A 313 13.16 15.92 5.40
N ALA A 314 13.56 16.50 6.53
CA ALA A 314 13.56 15.80 7.79
C ALA A 314 12.19 15.11 8.00
N ARG A 315 12.19 13.90 8.53
CA ARG A 315 11.02 13.12 8.88
C ARG A 315 11.01 12.93 10.40
N PRO A 316 9.87 12.64 11.04
CA PRO A 316 9.84 12.46 12.50
C PRO A 316 10.85 11.43 13.04
N TRP A 317 11.21 10.45 12.22
CA TRP A 317 12.17 9.39 12.52
C TRP A 317 13.63 9.70 12.11
N THR A 318 13.93 10.81 11.46
CA THR A 318 15.32 11.15 11.14
C THR A 318 16.02 11.72 12.37
N VAL A 319 17.30 11.39 12.53
CA VAL A 319 18.11 11.82 13.71
C VAL A 319 18.21 13.35 13.79
N GLU A 320 18.30 14.01 12.62
CA GLU A 320 18.43 15.47 12.50
C GLU A 320 17.08 16.20 12.51
N SER A 321 16.00 15.51 12.87
CA SER A 321 14.69 16.15 12.95
C SER A 321 14.68 17.25 14.00
N PRO A 322 14.02 18.39 13.72
CA PRO A 322 13.82 19.41 14.74
C PRO A 322 12.99 18.83 15.89
N PRO A 323 13.10 19.39 17.10
CA PRO A 323 12.29 18.98 18.23
C PRO A 323 10.80 18.92 17.89
N ILE A 324 10.14 17.83 18.26
CA ILE A 324 8.71 17.59 18.03
C ILE A 324 7.97 17.88 19.34
N LEU A 325 6.80 18.56 19.26
CA LEU A 325 5.95 18.75 20.43
C LEU A 325 5.18 17.47 20.76
N PRO A 326 4.82 17.22 22.03
CA PRO A 326 3.88 16.18 22.40
C PRO A 326 2.54 16.37 21.67
N GLN A 327 2.03 15.30 21.03
CA GLN A 327 0.85 15.35 20.17
C GLN A 327 -0.03 14.13 20.37
N MET A 328 -1.35 14.33 20.42
CA MET A 328 -2.32 13.23 20.46
C MET A 328 -3.45 13.45 19.45
N VAL A 329 -3.95 12.36 18.93
CA VAL A 329 -5.22 12.32 18.17
C VAL A 329 -6.32 11.83 19.09
N LEU A 330 -7.43 12.55 19.14
CA LEU A 330 -8.60 12.22 19.94
C LEU A 330 -9.71 11.65 19.04
N ALA A 331 -10.53 10.76 19.58
CA ALA A 331 -11.80 10.45 18.96
C ALA A 331 -12.57 11.76 18.69
N ALA A 332 -13.11 11.88 17.48
CA ALA A 332 -13.76 13.12 17.04
C ALA A 332 -14.90 13.56 17.97
N GLU A 333 -15.64 12.62 18.54
CA GLU A 333 -16.69 12.88 19.52
C GLU A 333 -16.16 13.60 20.77
N HIS A 334 -15.04 13.13 21.30
CA HIS A 334 -14.40 13.72 22.48
C HIS A 334 -13.79 15.07 22.17
N TYR A 335 -13.08 15.20 21.04
CA TYR A 335 -12.54 16.46 20.59
C TYR A 335 -13.65 17.51 20.40
N ASN A 336 -14.70 17.17 19.68
CA ASN A 336 -15.84 18.05 19.45
C ASN A 336 -16.53 18.45 20.75
N ARG A 337 -16.60 17.55 21.74
CA ARG A 337 -17.15 17.85 23.08
C ARG A 337 -16.31 18.92 23.77
N LEU A 338 -14.99 18.80 23.75
CA LEU A 338 -14.08 19.79 24.35
C LEU A 338 -14.27 21.17 23.69
N VAL A 339 -14.27 21.23 22.36
CA VAL A 339 -14.48 22.48 21.62
C VAL A 339 -15.82 23.11 21.99
N ARG A 340 -16.90 22.34 22.02
CA ARG A 340 -18.23 22.86 22.41
C ARG A 340 -18.31 23.34 23.86
N MET A 341 -17.54 22.73 24.79
CA MET A 341 -17.44 23.20 26.17
C MET A 341 -16.77 24.58 26.20
N VAL A 342 -15.62 24.73 25.54
CA VAL A 342 -14.90 26.02 25.45
C VAL A 342 -15.77 27.11 24.81
N GLN A 343 -16.44 26.81 23.70
CA GLN A 343 -17.32 27.76 23.03
C GLN A 343 -18.53 28.21 23.87
N LYS A 344 -18.96 27.38 24.84
CA LYS A 344 -20.02 27.71 25.79
C LYS A 344 -19.51 28.43 27.05
N GLY A 345 -18.24 28.79 27.09
CA GLY A 345 -17.60 29.43 28.27
C GLY A 345 -17.36 28.49 29.44
N VAL A 346 -17.52 27.15 29.23
CA VAL A 346 -17.14 26.16 30.21
C VAL A 346 -15.67 25.84 30.01
N THR A 347 -14.86 25.97 31.04
CA THR A 347 -13.42 25.69 31.00
C THR A 347 -13.18 24.26 31.51
N PRO A 348 -13.03 23.25 30.62
CA PRO A 348 -12.62 21.92 31.07
C PRO A 348 -11.18 21.96 31.55
N GLU A 349 -10.87 21.19 32.58
CA GLU A 349 -9.49 20.96 33.01
C GLU A 349 -9.07 19.58 32.53
N LEU A 350 -8.00 19.52 31.73
CA LEU A 350 -7.44 18.29 31.18
C LEU A 350 -6.22 17.87 31.99
N GLU A 351 -6.03 16.54 32.08
CA GLU A 351 -4.80 15.92 32.57
C GLU A 351 -4.28 14.98 31.49
N ILE A 352 -3.06 15.25 30.99
CA ILE A 352 -2.44 14.50 29.87
C ILE A 352 -1.03 14.11 30.29
N ASP A 353 -0.69 12.86 29.99
CA ASP A 353 0.62 12.28 30.23
C ASP A 353 0.99 11.35 29.06
N ILE A 354 2.20 11.45 28.57
CA ILE A 354 2.75 10.62 27.51
C ILE A 354 4.16 10.19 27.95
N GLU A 355 4.40 8.89 27.97
CA GLU A 355 5.71 8.32 28.19
C GLU A 355 6.11 7.53 26.94
N SER A 356 7.13 7.99 26.24
CA SER A 356 7.61 7.41 24.99
C SER A 356 9.12 7.36 24.97
N THR A 357 9.70 6.46 24.19
CA THR A 357 11.14 6.28 24.04
C THR A 357 11.53 6.30 22.59
N TYR A 358 12.56 7.08 22.24
CA TYR A 358 13.27 6.98 20.98
C TYR A 358 14.37 5.93 21.09
N HIS A 359 14.53 5.10 20.07
CA HIS A 359 15.53 4.05 19.98
C HIS A 359 16.58 4.44 18.94
N ASP A 360 17.73 4.91 19.41
CA ASP A 360 18.82 5.44 18.59
C ASP A 360 19.99 4.45 18.42
N GLY A 361 19.86 3.23 18.94
CA GLY A 361 20.97 2.26 19.01
C GLY A 361 21.34 1.62 17.67
N ASP A 362 20.39 1.42 16.78
CA ASP A 362 20.60 0.90 15.43
C ASP A 362 19.75 1.69 14.45
N ALA A 363 20.41 2.38 13.54
CA ALA A 363 19.74 3.16 12.50
C ALA A 363 19.22 2.30 11.35
N ASN A 364 19.56 0.99 11.30
CA ASN A 364 19.09 0.09 10.26
C ASN A 364 17.81 -0.64 10.70
N CYS A 365 16.98 -0.90 9.73
CA CYS A 365 15.87 -1.82 9.81
C CYS A 365 16.20 -3.12 9.06
N PHE A 366 15.21 -3.98 8.85
CA PHE A 366 15.41 -5.27 8.19
C PHE A 366 14.17 -5.67 7.38
N ASN A 367 14.37 -6.51 6.39
CA ASN A 367 13.32 -7.31 5.76
C ASN A 367 13.48 -8.77 6.18
N ILE A 368 12.41 -9.55 6.20
CA ILE A 368 12.45 -10.98 6.51
C ILE A 368 12.41 -11.75 5.21
N ILE A 369 13.42 -12.55 4.95
CA ILE A 369 13.59 -13.31 3.72
C ILE A 369 13.74 -14.79 4.06
N ALA A 370 13.10 -15.68 3.29
CA ALA A 370 13.32 -17.12 3.33
C ALA A 370 12.95 -17.77 2.01
N GLU A 371 13.31 -19.02 1.78
CA GLU A 371 13.18 -19.66 0.47
C GLU A 371 12.72 -21.13 0.56
N ILE A 372 12.02 -21.55 -0.51
CA ILE A 372 11.94 -22.94 -0.94
C ILE A 372 12.83 -23.03 -2.18
N PRO A 373 13.99 -23.71 -2.10
CA PRO A 373 14.90 -23.83 -3.23
C PRO A 373 14.25 -24.49 -4.45
N GLY A 374 14.60 -24.01 -5.62
CA GLY A 374 14.19 -24.60 -6.89
C GLY A 374 15.04 -25.83 -7.26
N THR A 375 14.66 -26.50 -8.35
CA THR A 375 15.37 -27.67 -8.89
C THR A 375 16.23 -27.29 -10.10
N ASP A 376 15.74 -27.48 -11.31
CA ASP A 376 16.47 -27.23 -12.56
C ASP A 376 16.64 -25.74 -12.92
N LEU A 377 15.74 -24.89 -12.46
CA LEU A 377 15.78 -23.44 -12.64
C LEU A 377 16.04 -22.70 -11.31
N LYS A 378 16.75 -23.32 -10.38
CA LYS A 378 16.96 -22.82 -9.01
C LYS A 378 17.54 -21.40 -8.91
N ASP A 379 18.22 -20.92 -9.94
CA ASP A 379 18.80 -19.58 -10.00
C ASP A 379 17.78 -18.52 -10.40
N GLU A 380 16.61 -18.91 -10.91
CA GLU A 380 15.49 -18.01 -11.18
C GLU A 380 14.55 -17.94 -9.98
N ILE A 381 13.91 -16.80 -9.79
CA ILE A 381 13.21 -16.47 -8.54
C ILE A 381 11.76 -16.08 -8.83
N VAL A 382 10.85 -16.67 -8.06
CA VAL A 382 9.47 -16.19 -7.88
C VAL A 382 9.37 -15.64 -6.47
N MET A 383 8.85 -14.43 -6.31
CA MET A 383 8.70 -13.82 -5.00
C MET A 383 7.23 -13.64 -4.62
N ILE A 384 6.93 -13.85 -3.33
CA ILE A 384 5.67 -13.48 -2.69
C ILE A 384 5.98 -12.63 -1.47
N GLY A 385 5.12 -11.65 -1.14
CA GLY A 385 5.40 -10.79 0.00
C GLY A 385 4.25 -9.90 0.42
N ALA A 386 4.44 -9.29 1.58
CA ALA A 386 3.57 -8.33 2.24
C ALA A 386 4.42 -7.44 3.13
N HIS A 387 3.93 -6.26 3.56
CA HIS A 387 4.69 -5.51 4.56
C HIS A 387 4.44 -6.05 5.97
N PHE A 388 5.49 -5.97 6.77
CA PHE A 388 5.56 -6.53 8.11
C PHE A 388 5.30 -5.50 9.20
N ASP A 389 5.69 -4.26 8.94
CA ASP A 389 5.45 -3.14 9.85
C ASP A 389 3.98 -2.75 9.89
N SER A 390 3.61 -2.00 10.91
CA SER A 390 2.26 -1.45 11.09
C SER A 390 2.31 -0.16 11.90
N TRP A 391 1.24 0.63 11.87
CA TRP A 391 1.05 1.70 12.84
C TRP A 391 0.76 1.14 14.24
N HIS A 392 0.92 2.00 15.26
CA HIS A 392 1.00 1.63 16.68
C HIS A 392 -0.30 1.78 17.47
N SER A 393 -1.37 2.31 16.89
CA SER A 393 -2.62 2.53 17.62
C SER A 393 -3.53 1.31 17.68
N GLY A 394 -3.37 0.37 16.73
CA GLY A 394 -3.92 -0.97 16.71
C GLY A 394 -2.79 -2.00 16.75
N THR A 395 -3.10 -3.25 16.45
CA THR A 395 -2.10 -4.34 16.37
C THR A 395 -1.65 -4.63 14.94
N GLY A 396 -2.13 -3.84 13.95
CA GLY A 396 -1.79 -4.04 12.55
C GLY A 396 -2.31 -5.38 12.00
N ALA A 397 -3.54 -5.77 12.36
CA ALA A 397 -4.10 -7.05 11.97
C ALA A 397 -4.50 -7.09 10.50
N THR A 398 -5.24 -6.08 10.04
CA THR A 398 -5.67 -5.95 8.64
C THR A 398 -4.63 -5.24 7.78
N ASP A 399 -3.69 -4.52 8.44
CA ASP A 399 -2.65 -3.69 7.85
C ASP A 399 -1.30 -3.87 8.58
N ASN A 400 -0.46 -4.94 8.30
CA ASN A 400 -0.75 -5.97 7.33
C ASN A 400 -0.33 -7.37 7.85
N ALA A 401 -0.65 -7.69 9.13
CA ALA A 401 -0.37 -9.02 9.68
C ALA A 401 -1.09 -10.14 8.90
N ILE A 402 -2.30 -9.82 8.34
CA ILE A 402 -3.04 -10.77 7.51
C ILE A 402 -2.25 -11.11 6.25
N GLY A 403 -1.69 -10.12 5.54
CA GLY A 403 -0.84 -10.35 4.38
C GLY A 403 0.38 -11.19 4.73
N CYS A 404 1.08 -10.86 5.82
CA CYS A 404 2.21 -11.66 6.32
C CYS A 404 1.81 -13.10 6.65
N GLY A 405 0.73 -13.28 7.39
CA GLY A 405 0.22 -14.61 7.76
C GLY A 405 -0.14 -15.46 6.54
N VAL A 406 -0.79 -14.85 5.55
CA VAL A 406 -1.14 -15.50 4.27
C VAL A 406 0.12 -15.93 3.51
N MET A 407 1.15 -15.09 3.43
CA MET A 407 2.40 -15.43 2.74
C MET A 407 3.17 -16.53 3.47
N ILE A 408 3.26 -16.48 4.80
CA ILE A 408 3.88 -17.52 5.63
C ILE A 408 3.14 -18.85 5.47
N GLU A 409 1.81 -18.81 5.49
CA GLU A 409 0.97 -19.99 5.32
C GLU A 409 1.09 -20.59 3.91
N ALA A 410 1.18 -19.77 2.87
CA ALA A 410 1.40 -20.23 1.51
C ALA A 410 2.72 -21.02 1.40
N MET A 411 3.80 -20.54 2.03
CA MET A 411 5.08 -21.25 2.09
C MET A 411 4.97 -22.55 2.90
N ARG A 412 4.28 -22.51 4.06
CA ARG A 412 4.01 -23.69 4.88
C ARG A 412 3.26 -24.77 4.08
N ILE A 413 2.18 -24.39 3.39
CA ILE A 413 1.40 -25.31 2.55
C ILE A 413 2.32 -26.01 1.55
N LEU A 414 3.09 -25.25 0.77
CA LEU A 414 3.98 -25.80 -0.26
C LEU A 414 5.02 -26.76 0.32
N LYS A 415 5.63 -26.44 1.47
CA LYS A 415 6.59 -27.33 2.15
C LYS A 415 5.91 -28.60 2.66
N THR A 416 4.73 -28.47 3.30
CA THR A 416 4.00 -29.60 3.90
C THR A 416 3.56 -30.63 2.87
N ILE A 417 3.10 -30.18 1.70
CA ILE A 417 2.68 -31.11 0.63
C ILE A 417 3.85 -31.64 -0.22
N GLY A 418 5.08 -31.28 0.12
CA GLY A 418 6.29 -31.72 -0.59
C GLY A 418 6.43 -31.14 -1.99
N ALA A 419 6.01 -29.89 -2.19
CA ALA A 419 6.16 -29.22 -3.49
C ALA A 419 7.63 -29.11 -3.87
N SER A 420 7.96 -29.45 -5.12
CA SER A 420 9.30 -29.38 -5.68
C SER A 420 9.29 -28.41 -6.87
N PRO A 421 9.38 -27.09 -6.62
CA PRO A 421 9.32 -26.10 -7.68
C PRO A 421 10.57 -26.14 -8.56
N ARG A 422 10.46 -25.72 -9.82
CA ARG A 422 11.61 -25.57 -10.71
C ARG A 422 12.42 -24.33 -10.35
N ARG A 423 11.73 -23.19 -10.10
CA ARG A 423 12.35 -21.94 -9.65
C ARG A 423 12.31 -21.85 -8.13
N THR A 424 13.26 -21.17 -7.56
CA THR A 424 13.25 -20.82 -6.12
C THR A 424 12.05 -19.92 -5.83
N ILE A 425 11.24 -20.30 -4.83
CA ILE A 425 10.16 -19.46 -4.31
C ILE A 425 10.68 -18.75 -3.06
N ARG A 426 10.70 -17.42 -3.09
CA ARG A 426 11.20 -16.56 -2.01
C ARG A 426 10.04 -15.79 -1.38
N ILE A 427 9.89 -15.91 -0.06
CA ILE A 427 9.06 -15.01 0.73
C ILE A 427 9.88 -13.79 1.13
N ALA A 428 9.26 -12.61 1.08
CA ALA A 428 9.83 -11.36 1.55
C ALA A 428 8.76 -10.58 2.34
N LEU A 429 9.04 -10.30 3.61
CA LEU A 429 8.17 -9.49 4.45
C LEU A 429 8.90 -8.16 4.72
N TRP A 430 8.30 -7.07 4.25
CA TRP A 430 8.95 -5.77 4.18
C TRP A 430 8.72 -4.96 5.46
N THR A 431 9.71 -4.17 5.89
CA THR A 431 9.52 -3.15 6.91
C THR A 431 9.72 -1.75 6.32
N GLY A 432 9.12 -0.74 6.94
CA GLY A 432 9.16 0.63 6.45
C GLY A 432 8.26 0.89 5.25
N GLU A 433 7.27 0.05 5.02
CA GLU A 433 6.23 0.27 4.01
C GLU A 433 5.43 1.52 4.34
N GLU A 434 4.95 1.61 5.57
CA GLU A 434 4.13 2.69 6.14
C GLU A 434 4.83 4.06 6.10
N GLN A 435 6.16 4.07 6.01
CA GLN A 435 6.96 5.28 5.88
C GLN A 435 7.39 5.55 4.42
N GLY A 436 6.88 4.78 3.47
CA GLY A 436 7.01 5.00 2.03
C GLY A 436 7.76 3.91 1.27
N LEU A 437 7.43 2.64 1.48
CA LEU A 437 7.99 1.48 0.78
C LEU A 437 9.51 1.33 0.98
N LEU A 438 10.04 1.70 2.16
CA LEU A 438 11.49 1.87 2.32
C LEU A 438 12.24 0.54 2.20
N GLY A 439 11.75 -0.52 2.85
CA GLY A 439 12.39 -1.83 2.84
C GLY A 439 12.36 -2.51 1.49
N SER A 440 11.22 -2.50 0.79
CA SER A 440 11.13 -3.09 -0.55
C SER A 440 11.95 -2.32 -1.59
N ARG A 441 11.98 -0.97 -1.49
CA ARG A 441 12.83 -0.13 -2.35
C ARG A 441 14.31 -0.39 -2.13
N ALA A 442 14.74 -0.51 -0.87
CA ALA A 442 16.11 -0.84 -0.53
C ALA A 442 16.50 -2.22 -1.08
N TYR A 443 15.63 -3.21 -0.88
CA TYR A 443 15.83 -4.56 -1.41
C TYR A 443 15.93 -4.58 -2.94
N VAL A 444 15.00 -3.92 -3.62
CA VAL A 444 15.01 -3.84 -5.09
C VAL A 444 16.28 -3.14 -5.59
N ALA A 445 16.70 -2.06 -4.95
CA ALA A 445 17.92 -1.37 -5.31
C ALA A 445 19.17 -2.22 -5.07
N GLU A 446 19.19 -3.02 -3.97
CA GLU A 446 20.34 -3.87 -3.65
C GLU A 446 20.44 -5.10 -4.54
N HIS A 447 19.33 -5.75 -4.88
CA HIS A 447 19.35 -7.04 -5.59
C HIS A 447 19.10 -6.92 -7.09
N PHE A 448 18.29 -5.94 -7.53
CA PHE A 448 17.82 -5.88 -8.92
C PHE A 448 18.30 -4.65 -9.67
N GLY A 449 18.35 -3.48 -9.04
CA GLY A 449 18.85 -2.27 -9.70
C GLY A 449 18.08 -1.01 -9.37
N THR A 450 18.48 0.09 -10.02
CA THR A 450 17.94 1.44 -9.79
C THR A 450 17.64 2.15 -11.09
N LEU A 451 16.48 2.82 -11.17
CA LEU A 451 16.13 3.67 -12.28
C LEU A 451 16.54 5.11 -11.97
N GLN A 452 17.58 5.58 -12.67
CA GLN A 452 18.06 6.95 -12.60
C GLN A 452 17.22 7.83 -13.53
N THR A 453 16.48 8.77 -12.97
CA THR A 453 15.73 9.76 -13.76
C THR A 453 16.53 11.05 -13.81
N PRO A 454 17.04 11.45 -14.99
CA PRO A 454 17.78 12.68 -15.12
C PRO A 454 16.94 13.90 -14.74
N PRO A 455 17.57 15.01 -14.32
CA PRO A 455 16.84 16.26 -14.08
C PRO A 455 16.12 16.71 -15.36
N PRO A 456 15.04 17.50 -15.22
CA PRO A 456 14.31 18.06 -16.36
C PRO A 456 15.28 18.79 -17.30
N ALA A 457 15.07 18.61 -18.62
CA ALA A 457 15.82 19.35 -19.62
C ALA A 457 15.54 20.86 -19.52
N ALA A 458 16.49 21.70 -19.93
CA ALA A 458 16.25 23.12 -20.11
C ALA A 458 15.11 23.35 -21.12
N GLN A 459 14.45 24.50 -21.01
CA GLN A 459 13.31 24.82 -21.87
C GLN A 459 13.71 24.76 -23.35
N GLY A 460 13.11 23.84 -24.12
CA GLY A 460 13.41 23.64 -25.54
C GLY A 460 14.36 22.47 -25.86
N GLU A 461 14.94 21.81 -24.87
CA GLU A 461 15.78 20.62 -25.08
C GLU A 461 14.98 19.31 -24.95
N PRO A 462 15.36 18.25 -25.68
CA PRO A 462 14.76 16.93 -25.51
C PRO A 462 14.95 16.42 -24.08
N ARG A 463 13.91 15.86 -23.50
CA ARG A 463 14.02 15.24 -22.17
C ARG A 463 15.01 14.08 -22.20
N PRO A 464 16.06 14.08 -21.35
CA PRO A 464 17.00 12.98 -21.29
C PRO A 464 16.28 11.67 -20.91
N LYS A 465 16.70 10.56 -21.50
CA LYS A 465 16.14 9.26 -21.18
C LYS A 465 16.56 8.83 -19.78
N PRO A 466 15.67 8.19 -19.01
CA PRO A 466 16.06 7.51 -17.78
C PRO A 466 17.11 6.42 -18.07
N VAL A 467 17.90 6.08 -17.06
CA VAL A 467 18.90 5.01 -17.13
C VAL A 467 18.57 3.98 -16.07
N LEU A 468 18.36 2.73 -16.48
CA LEU A 468 18.21 1.62 -15.56
C LEU A 468 19.57 0.94 -15.37
N GLU A 469 20.14 1.13 -14.18
CA GLU A 469 21.32 0.40 -13.73
C GLU A 469 20.85 -0.90 -13.09
N TYR A 470 21.06 -2.05 -13.78
CA TYR A 470 20.58 -3.33 -13.32
C TYR A 470 21.69 -4.23 -12.78
N LYS A 471 21.37 -5.04 -11.77
CA LYS A 471 22.24 -6.03 -11.14
C LYS A 471 21.98 -7.44 -11.72
N PRO A 472 22.86 -8.42 -11.50
CA PRO A 472 22.72 -9.77 -12.10
C PRO A 472 21.40 -10.48 -11.76
N GLN A 473 20.80 -10.22 -10.60
CA GLN A 473 19.53 -10.82 -10.23
C GLN A 473 18.32 -10.20 -10.96
N TYR A 474 18.47 -9.05 -11.61
CA TYR A 474 17.39 -8.43 -12.37
C TYR A 474 16.79 -9.39 -13.40
N GLU A 475 17.66 -10.08 -14.15
CA GLU A 475 17.20 -11.04 -15.15
C GLU A 475 16.70 -12.37 -14.56
N LYS A 476 17.01 -12.65 -13.30
CA LYS A 476 16.60 -13.89 -12.62
C LYS A 476 15.19 -13.83 -12.07
N LEU A 477 14.65 -12.64 -11.75
CA LEU A 477 13.30 -12.51 -11.23
C LEU A 477 12.25 -12.83 -12.31
N SER A 478 11.38 -13.81 -12.02
CA SER A 478 10.20 -14.11 -12.83
C SER A 478 9.07 -13.15 -12.48
N THR A 479 8.69 -13.07 -11.20
CA THR A 479 7.58 -12.22 -10.76
C THR A 479 7.63 -11.99 -9.24
N TYR A 480 6.93 -10.94 -8.79
CA TYR A 480 6.61 -10.66 -7.39
C TYR A 480 5.09 -10.52 -7.21
N PHE A 481 4.52 -11.23 -6.25
CA PHE A 481 3.11 -11.14 -5.86
C PHE A 481 3.00 -10.52 -4.48
N ASN A 482 2.19 -9.46 -4.35
CA ASN A 482 1.96 -8.69 -3.13
C ASN A 482 0.52 -8.86 -2.62
N LEU A 483 0.32 -8.81 -1.31
CA LEU A 483 -1.00 -8.80 -0.68
C LEU A 483 -1.05 -7.73 0.41
N ASP A 484 -1.79 -6.65 0.12
CA ASP A 484 -1.87 -5.47 0.98
C ASP A 484 -3.06 -4.58 0.58
N ASN A 485 -4.27 -5.02 0.88
CA ASN A 485 -5.51 -4.26 0.71
C ASN A 485 -6.58 -4.71 1.72
N GLY A 486 -6.16 -4.94 2.97
CA GLY A 486 -7.02 -5.34 4.07
C GLY A 486 -7.23 -6.86 4.17
N ALA A 487 -8.26 -7.26 4.92
CA ALA A 487 -8.44 -8.63 5.40
C ALA A 487 -9.42 -9.47 4.55
N GLY A 488 -9.98 -8.93 3.48
CA GLY A 488 -10.98 -9.64 2.69
C GLY A 488 -10.36 -10.68 1.75
N LYS A 489 -11.18 -11.67 1.35
CA LYS A 489 -10.74 -12.72 0.42
C LYS A 489 -10.30 -12.17 -0.92
N ILE A 490 -9.42 -12.89 -1.58
CA ILE A 490 -8.98 -12.59 -2.94
C ILE A 490 -10.13 -12.77 -3.94
N ARG A 491 -10.36 -11.75 -4.78
CA ARG A 491 -11.37 -11.74 -5.84
C ARG A 491 -10.73 -11.81 -7.24
N GLY A 492 -9.42 -11.59 -7.32
CA GLY A 492 -8.67 -11.57 -8.56
C GLY A 492 -7.32 -10.86 -8.44
N ILE A 493 -6.81 -10.34 -9.56
CA ILE A 493 -5.49 -9.74 -9.63
C ILE A 493 -5.45 -8.52 -10.56
N TYR A 494 -4.67 -7.49 -10.18
CA TYR A 494 -4.34 -6.33 -11.00
C TYR A 494 -3.16 -6.64 -11.91
N LEU A 495 -3.26 -6.36 -13.20
CA LEU A 495 -2.19 -6.59 -14.17
C LEU A 495 -1.07 -5.55 -14.11
N GLN A 496 -1.29 -4.43 -13.46
CA GLN A 496 -0.32 -3.32 -13.35
C GLN A 496 0.22 -2.87 -14.73
N GLY A 497 -0.67 -2.86 -15.73
CA GLY A 497 -0.34 -2.53 -17.12
C GLY A 497 0.38 -3.64 -17.88
N ASN A 498 0.54 -4.83 -17.31
CA ASN A 498 1.18 -5.98 -17.97
C ASN A 498 0.13 -6.92 -18.61
N GLU A 499 -0.44 -6.49 -19.73
CA GLU A 499 -1.50 -7.23 -20.42
C GLU A 499 -1.09 -8.64 -20.89
N ALA A 500 0.20 -8.85 -21.14
CA ALA A 500 0.71 -10.16 -21.53
C ALA A 500 0.55 -11.23 -20.45
N ALA A 501 0.39 -10.83 -19.18
CA ALA A 501 0.10 -11.74 -18.07
C ALA A 501 -1.38 -12.14 -17.97
N ARG A 502 -2.31 -11.47 -18.69
CA ARG A 502 -3.75 -11.72 -18.62
C ARG A 502 -4.16 -13.16 -18.89
N PRO A 503 -3.77 -13.80 -20.00
CA PRO A 503 -4.14 -15.19 -20.29
C PRO A 503 -3.59 -16.15 -19.24
N ILE A 504 -2.39 -15.89 -18.70
CA ILE A 504 -1.73 -16.67 -17.67
C ILE A 504 -2.55 -16.64 -16.38
N PHE A 505 -2.86 -15.47 -15.87
CA PHE A 505 -3.58 -15.32 -14.60
C PHE A 505 -5.06 -15.76 -14.71
N ARG A 506 -5.69 -15.61 -15.87
CA ARG A 506 -7.03 -16.20 -16.10
C ARG A 506 -7.01 -17.71 -15.97
N ALA A 507 -6.00 -18.38 -16.54
CA ALA A 507 -5.85 -19.80 -16.41
C ALA A 507 -5.63 -20.21 -14.93
N TRP A 508 -4.74 -19.51 -14.21
CA TRP A 508 -4.44 -19.84 -12.82
C TRP A 508 -5.57 -19.55 -11.83
N LEU A 509 -6.46 -18.59 -12.15
CA LEU A 509 -7.66 -18.33 -11.36
C LEU A 509 -8.79 -19.32 -11.64
N SER A 510 -8.77 -20.03 -12.77
CA SER A 510 -9.89 -20.90 -13.18
C SER A 510 -10.27 -21.97 -12.13
N PRO A 511 -9.34 -22.56 -11.33
CA PRO A 511 -9.69 -23.51 -10.28
C PRO A 511 -10.34 -22.87 -9.04
N PHE A 512 -10.42 -21.54 -8.96
CA PHE A 512 -10.88 -20.77 -7.79
C PHE A 512 -12.16 -19.99 -8.04
N GLY A 513 -12.89 -20.31 -9.13
CA GLY A 513 -14.18 -19.70 -9.42
C GLY A 513 -15.19 -19.86 -8.28
N ASP A 514 -15.28 -21.06 -7.70
CA ASP A 514 -16.15 -21.37 -6.56
C ASP A 514 -15.74 -20.63 -5.28
N TYR A 515 -14.47 -20.19 -5.20
CA TYR A 515 -13.98 -19.35 -4.11
C TYR A 515 -14.26 -17.85 -4.36
N GLY A 516 -14.84 -17.51 -5.53
CA GLY A 516 -15.18 -16.15 -5.93
C GLY A 516 -13.99 -15.34 -6.46
N ALA A 517 -12.90 -16.00 -6.88
CA ALA A 517 -11.70 -15.39 -7.41
C ALA A 517 -11.59 -15.65 -8.91
N SER A 518 -11.99 -14.68 -9.75
CA SER A 518 -11.98 -14.82 -11.21
C SER A 518 -11.62 -13.54 -11.96
N THR A 519 -11.50 -12.40 -11.26
CA THR A 519 -11.33 -11.09 -11.89
C THR A 519 -9.87 -10.83 -12.25
N VAL A 520 -9.61 -10.50 -13.51
CA VAL A 520 -8.31 -10.00 -13.98
C VAL A 520 -8.53 -8.63 -14.60
N THR A 521 -7.88 -7.59 -14.06
CA THR A 521 -8.14 -6.19 -14.46
C THR A 521 -6.91 -5.49 -15.03
N SER A 522 -7.15 -4.65 -16.08
CA SER A 522 -6.15 -3.69 -16.60
C SER A 522 -5.98 -2.47 -15.71
N ALA A 523 -6.87 -2.26 -14.74
CA ALA A 523 -6.72 -1.17 -13.78
C ALA A 523 -5.43 -1.36 -12.97
N ASN A 524 -4.83 -0.25 -12.58
CA ASN A 524 -3.69 -0.24 -11.66
C ASN A 524 -4.17 0.03 -10.24
N THR A 525 -3.47 -0.54 -9.28
CA THR A 525 -3.49 -0.12 -7.88
C THR A 525 -2.09 0.32 -7.45
N GLY A 526 -2.01 1.12 -6.42
CA GLY A 526 -0.74 1.67 -5.93
C GLY A 526 -0.74 1.79 -4.42
N GLY A 527 0.34 2.36 -3.88
CA GLY A 527 0.50 2.63 -2.45
C GLY A 527 1.14 1.48 -1.69
N THR A 528 1.65 0.43 -2.36
CA THR A 528 2.28 -0.72 -1.68
C THR A 528 3.45 -1.33 -2.48
N ASP A 529 4.15 -2.29 -1.91
CA ASP A 529 5.49 -2.78 -2.24
C ASP A 529 5.68 -3.32 -3.67
N HIS A 530 4.63 -3.80 -4.35
CA HIS A 530 4.74 -4.20 -5.76
C HIS A 530 5.23 -3.04 -6.64
N GLN A 531 5.02 -1.78 -6.21
CA GLN A 531 5.49 -0.60 -6.94
C GLN A 531 7.01 -0.47 -6.97
N SER A 532 7.70 -0.99 -5.95
CA SER A 532 9.18 -1.02 -5.94
C SER A 532 9.73 -1.84 -7.11
N PHE A 533 9.06 -2.94 -7.45
CA PHE A 533 9.40 -3.82 -8.58
C PHE A 533 8.96 -3.22 -9.92
N THR A 534 7.69 -2.80 -10.03
CA THR A 534 7.17 -2.22 -11.28
C THR A 534 7.86 -0.93 -11.66
N GLY A 535 8.38 -0.19 -10.68
CA GLY A 535 9.14 1.04 -10.87
C GLY A 535 10.42 0.87 -11.68
N ILE A 536 11.00 -0.32 -11.69
CA ILE A 536 12.19 -0.67 -12.50
C ILE A 536 11.87 -1.69 -13.60
N GLY A 537 10.58 -1.93 -13.93
CA GLY A 537 10.13 -2.80 -15.02
C GLY A 537 10.07 -4.28 -14.70
N LEU A 538 10.25 -4.67 -13.45
CA LEU A 538 10.06 -6.03 -13.00
C LEU A 538 8.55 -6.35 -12.83
N PRO A 539 8.10 -7.58 -13.13
CA PRO A 539 6.71 -7.97 -12.94
C PRO A 539 6.35 -8.02 -11.46
N GLY A 540 5.61 -7.01 -10.99
CA GLY A 540 5.07 -6.91 -9.65
C GLY A 540 3.55 -6.78 -9.70
N PHE A 541 2.83 -7.59 -8.93
CA PHE A 541 1.37 -7.65 -8.99
C PHE A 541 0.76 -7.57 -7.59
N GLN A 542 -0.44 -6.98 -7.53
CA GLN A 542 -1.25 -6.90 -6.31
C GLN A 542 -2.56 -7.63 -6.55
N PHE A 543 -3.04 -8.41 -5.56
CA PHE A 543 -4.33 -9.06 -5.63
C PHE A 543 -5.49 -8.09 -5.35
N ILE A 544 -6.65 -8.38 -5.96
CA ILE A 544 -7.91 -7.71 -5.65
C ILE A 544 -8.49 -8.39 -4.42
N GLN A 545 -8.75 -7.65 -3.36
CA GLN A 545 -9.38 -8.15 -2.13
C GLN A 545 -10.75 -7.50 -1.90
N ASP A 546 -11.63 -8.19 -1.19
CA ASP A 546 -12.83 -7.56 -0.64
C ASP A 546 -12.43 -6.48 0.36
N PRO A 547 -13.05 -5.30 0.35
CA PRO A 547 -12.65 -4.20 1.23
C PRO A 547 -12.95 -4.46 2.70
N ILE A 548 -13.97 -5.26 3.02
CA ILE A 548 -14.50 -5.45 4.39
C ILE A 548 -14.68 -4.09 5.07
N GLU A 549 -13.96 -3.80 6.16
CA GLU A 549 -13.97 -2.52 6.85
C GLU A 549 -12.65 -1.74 6.70
N TYR A 550 -11.79 -2.10 5.71
CA TYR A 550 -10.45 -1.55 5.61
C TYR A 550 -10.43 -0.03 5.49
N ASP A 551 -11.12 0.51 4.48
CA ASP A 551 -11.14 1.95 4.24
C ASP A 551 -11.98 2.74 5.26
N THR A 552 -12.93 2.09 5.91
CA THR A 552 -13.91 2.75 6.79
C THR A 552 -13.52 2.74 8.26
N ARG A 553 -12.79 1.71 8.70
CA ARG A 553 -12.54 1.51 10.14
C ARG A 553 -11.12 1.09 10.50
N THR A 554 -10.47 0.18 9.76
CA THR A 554 -9.25 -0.46 10.27
C THR A 554 -7.95 0.16 9.78
N HIS A 555 -7.86 0.58 8.52
CA HIS A 555 -6.64 1.10 7.91
C HIS A 555 -6.03 2.26 8.71
N HIS A 556 -4.87 2.05 9.33
CA HIS A 556 -4.15 3.00 10.21
C HIS A 556 -4.93 3.46 11.45
N SER A 557 -5.73 2.60 12.06
CA SER A 557 -6.57 2.98 13.18
C SER A 557 -6.41 2.10 14.42
N SER A 558 -6.96 2.59 15.55
CA SER A 558 -7.05 1.84 16.80
C SER A 558 -7.95 0.59 16.73
N MET A 559 -8.69 0.43 15.63
CA MET A 559 -9.58 -0.71 15.41
C MET A 559 -8.97 -1.76 14.47
N ASP A 560 -7.69 -1.61 14.12
CA ASP A 560 -6.94 -2.61 13.36
C ASP A 560 -6.44 -3.72 14.30
N VAL A 561 -7.36 -4.62 14.63
CA VAL A 561 -7.19 -5.68 15.63
C VAL A 561 -7.65 -7.03 15.08
N TYR A 562 -7.21 -8.11 15.73
CA TYR A 562 -7.44 -9.50 15.32
C TYR A 562 -8.94 -9.82 15.06
N GLU A 563 -9.86 -9.28 15.83
CA GLU A 563 -11.32 -9.52 15.70
C GLU A 563 -11.93 -8.95 14.40
N ARG A 564 -11.15 -8.22 13.60
CA ARG A 564 -11.57 -7.75 12.28
C ARG A 564 -11.21 -8.71 11.15
N LEU A 565 -10.59 -9.83 11.48
CA LEU A 565 -10.19 -10.84 10.51
C LEU A 565 -11.29 -11.88 10.31
N ILE A 566 -11.30 -12.46 9.11
CA ILE A 566 -12.21 -13.54 8.73
C ILE A 566 -11.35 -14.74 8.34
N GLU A 567 -11.39 -15.79 9.16
CA GLU A 567 -10.56 -16.99 9.00
C GLU A 567 -10.67 -17.62 7.61
N GLU A 568 -11.89 -17.77 7.09
CA GLU A 568 -12.12 -18.38 5.78
C GLU A 568 -11.56 -17.53 4.63
N ASP A 569 -11.53 -16.20 4.77
CA ASP A 569 -10.93 -15.30 3.79
C ASP A 569 -9.39 -15.42 3.82
N ALA A 570 -8.79 -15.57 5.00
CA ALA A 570 -7.35 -15.81 5.17
C ALA A 570 -6.91 -17.15 4.59
N LYS A 571 -7.65 -18.23 4.85
CA LYS A 571 -7.41 -19.56 4.28
C LYS A 571 -7.49 -19.53 2.75
N GLN A 572 -8.57 -18.95 2.20
CA GLN A 572 -8.75 -18.81 0.76
C GLN A 572 -7.59 -18.04 0.11
N SER A 573 -7.17 -16.93 0.70
CA SER A 573 -6.05 -16.14 0.20
C SER A 573 -4.74 -16.92 0.22
N SER A 574 -4.46 -17.68 1.28
CA SER A 574 -3.27 -18.52 1.41
C SER A 574 -3.19 -19.60 0.32
N VAL A 575 -4.32 -20.23 0.04
CA VAL A 575 -4.45 -21.27 -1.01
C VAL A 575 -4.19 -20.68 -2.40
N ILE A 576 -4.76 -19.50 -2.69
CA ILE A 576 -4.57 -18.84 -3.99
C ILE A 576 -3.12 -18.39 -4.16
N ILE A 577 -2.51 -17.77 -3.13
CA ILE A 577 -1.10 -17.34 -3.18
C ILE A 577 -0.17 -18.54 -3.37
N ALA A 578 -0.36 -19.63 -2.62
CA ALA A 578 0.42 -20.85 -2.78
C ALA A 578 0.35 -21.42 -4.20
N SER A 579 -0.87 -21.43 -4.78
CA SER A 579 -1.09 -21.88 -6.15
C SER A 579 -0.41 -20.98 -7.18
N PHE A 580 -0.51 -19.66 -7.04
CA PHE A 580 0.14 -18.70 -7.94
C PHE A 580 1.67 -18.80 -7.88
N ALA A 581 2.22 -18.88 -6.66
CA ALA A 581 3.66 -19.05 -6.47
C ALA A 581 4.16 -20.35 -7.12
N TYR A 582 3.44 -21.46 -6.92
CA TYR A 582 3.78 -22.74 -7.53
C TYR A 582 3.71 -22.71 -9.04
N HIS A 583 2.61 -22.24 -9.63
CA HIS A 583 2.48 -22.14 -11.08
C HIS A 583 3.56 -21.26 -11.71
N ALA A 584 3.84 -20.09 -11.10
CA ALA A 584 4.91 -19.22 -11.59
C ALA A 584 6.28 -19.89 -11.53
N ALA A 585 6.52 -20.72 -10.50
CA ALA A 585 7.77 -21.45 -10.35
C ALA A 585 7.90 -22.64 -11.31
N MET A 586 6.79 -23.20 -11.77
CA MET A 586 6.77 -24.38 -12.65
C MET A 586 6.77 -24.03 -14.15
N ARG A 587 6.45 -22.79 -14.56
CA ARG A 587 6.42 -22.40 -15.97
C ARG A 587 7.76 -22.62 -16.66
N ASP A 588 7.72 -22.91 -17.97
CA ASP A 588 8.93 -22.92 -18.78
C ASP A 588 9.51 -21.52 -18.90
N GLU A 589 8.67 -20.54 -19.23
CA GLU A 589 9.07 -19.15 -19.39
C GLU A 589 8.75 -18.32 -18.13
N LYS A 590 9.54 -17.29 -17.86
CA LYS A 590 9.22 -16.29 -16.84
C LYS A 590 7.95 -15.52 -17.21
N ILE A 591 7.33 -14.86 -16.22
CA ILE A 591 6.21 -13.96 -16.49
C ILE A 591 6.69 -12.83 -17.42
N PRO A 592 5.95 -12.49 -18.48
CA PRO A 592 6.33 -11.44 -19.41
C PRO A 592 6.56 -10.10 -18.68
N ARG A 593 7.54 -9.33 -19.13
CA ARG A 593 7.80 -7.99 -18.64
C ARG A 593 7.10 -6.95 -19.51
N ARG A 594 6.57 -5.90 -18.90
CA ARG A 594 6.10 -4.73 -19.64
C ARG A 594 7.28 -3.80 -19.97
N ALA A 595 7.15 -3.03 -21.05
CA ALA A 595 8.10 -1.97 -21.33
C ALA A 595 8.03 -0.88 -20.25
N LEU A 596 9.18 -0.36 -19.84
CA LEU A 596 9.27 0.79 -18.94
C LEU A 596 8.89 2.08 -19.66
N GLU A 597 8.19 2.97 -18.97
CA GLU A 597 7.89 4.31 -19.47
C GLU A 597 9.18 5.09 -19.73
N GLY A 598 9.18 5.89 -20.81
CA GLY A 598 10.35 6.65 -21.20
C GLY A 598 11.46 5.85 -21.89
N ASN A 599 11.25 4.53 -22.10
CA ASN A 599 12.21 3.64 -22.78
C ASN A 599 13.67 3.87 -22.30
N PRO A 600 13.98 3.56 -21.02
CA PRO A 600 15.27 3.86 -20.41
C PRO A 600 16.41 3.15 -21.14
N THR A 601 17.59 3.74 -21.08
CA THR A 601 18.82 3.04 -21.46
C THR A 601 19.13 2.03 -20.35
N MET A 602 19.33 0.76 -20.73
CA MET A 602 19.69 -0.30 -19.79
C MET A 602 21.20 -0.49 -19.75
N GLN A 603 21.80 -0.47 -18.57
CA GLN A 603 23.22 -0.74 -18.37
C GLN A 603 23.47 -1.57 -17.12
N PRO A 604 24.40 -2.53 -17.15
CA PRO A 604 24.77 -3.28 -15.96
C PRO A 604 25.48 -2.36 -14.95
N THR A 605 25.22 -2.56 -13.66
CA THR A 605 25.96 -1.87 -12.61
C THR A 605 27.45 -2.20 -12.75
N PRO A 606 28.36 -1.21 -12.75
CA PRO A 606 29.80 -1.47 -12.79
C PRO A 606 30.20 -2.41 -11.65
N LYS A 607 31.01 -3.43 -11.96
CA LYS A 607 31.62 -4.24 -10.89
C LYS A 607 32.48 -3.29 -10.05
N ALA A 608 32.29 -3.33 -8.73
CA ALA A 608 33.20 -2.64 -7.83
C ALA A 608 34.63 -3.10 -8.16
N SER A 609 35.50 -2.17 -8.54
CA SER A 609 36.92 -2.48 -8.73
C SER A 609 37.43 -2.98 -7.39
N SER A 610 37.85 -4.26 -7.34
CA SER A 610 38.64 -4.75 -6.22
C SER A 610 39.85 -3.84 -6.12
N SER A 611 39.89 -2.98 -5.12
CA SER A 611 41.12 -2.32 -4.74
C SER A 611 42.08 -3.43 -4.31
N GLU A 612 43.00 -3.79 -5.18
CA GLU A 612 44.15 -4.60 -4.81
C GLU A 612 44.84 -3.90 -3.64
N GLU A 613 44.89 -4.61 -2.54
CA GLU A 613 45.85 -4.38 -1.49
C GLU A 613 47.25 -4.44 -2.13
N SER A 614 47.85 -3.31 -2.34
CA SER A 614 49.29 -3.23 -2.56
C SER A 614 49.95 -2.73 -1.27
N LYS A 615 50.52 -3.71 -0.54
CA LYS A 615 51.61 -3.63 0.43
C LYS A 615 51.54 -2.58 1.54
#